data_0a4af971fede89c06ae97728fc60134c
#
_entry.id   0a4af971fede89c06ae97728fc60134c
#
_cell.length_a   1.000
_cell.length_b   1.000
_cell.length_c   1.000
_cell.angle_alpha   90.00
_cell.angle_beta   90.00
_cell.angle_gamma   90.00
#
_symmetry.space_group_name_H-M   'P 1'
#
loop_
_entity.id
_entity.type
_entity.pdbx_description
1 polymer ?
#
loop_
_entity_poly.entity_id
_entity_poly.type
_entity_poly.pdbx_seq_one_letter_code
_entity_poly.pdbx_strand_id
1 'polypeptide(L)'
;MPADVSKLAAEAIAFDLTEKLALRCISGEPPSDRRMQNPLEAEHHEPGRGEAVSFFLKSRLLLARRWWRERGQPLAIHPRGENHRDAPLAGEAKAPLWTQISAAEFPLTAGKVQNLRAACQRLDGIEIPAGEVFSFWKQLGRTTRAAGFTEGRELRSGCLVPNLGGGLCQLSGLLHAAALAAGLVVVERHEHSRTLPGTPLLPELDATVFWNYVDLRFSAPFAWRLETRLTATDLVVAIRAAKDASVAEVKPLAAETGSPVRAAADGDCLTCGVTSCFRHPSTNRDHAPAAGHAAWLLDGRWLEFDGWCQLHSHAGDHWLTPLDGRRWKKPNYAWTPPAGTIARHATWQTLRRSWQQRRLPGQGAVRQKFLLSAQRQLAENLARRLDPQARHLVVSQTLLPHLWQAGHLGGRTFDVLVNRWPLEKLQARLDAAASRHPQSDTLADFRADPELVLAETQALAAAGRIVTPHRAIAATFGSRAILLDWEMPVTAKRTTSPNGIRWFFPASALGRKGIHELAAALRETGGELLVLGRAREGAGDPLANISWRPATIADLAGCTALVIPAWIEHEPRLALRALALGVPVIASRACGLPVHPLLTEINAGDVVSLESAMRKHLPANR
;
A
#
# COMPACT_ATOMS: atom_id res chain seq x y z
N MET A 1 33.91 43.79 24.24
CA MET A 1 34.27 42.72 25.20
C MET A 1 34.38 41.45 24.38
N PRO A 2 35.57 40.86 24.14
CA PRO A 2 35.70 39.64 23.38
C PRO A 2 35.35 38.47 24.30
N ALA A 3 34.27 37.74 23.96
CA ALA A 3 33.88 36.50 24.64
C ALA A 3 34.85 35.40 24.20
N ASP A 4 35.38 34.81 25.17
CA ASP A 4 36.27 33.72 25.41
C ASP A 4 36.39 32.65 24.27
N VAL A 5 37.29 32.95 23.32
CA VAL A 5 37.70 32.04 22.23
C VAL A 5 38.41 30.80 22.81
N SER A 6 38.96 30.87 24.04
CA SER A 6 39.67 29.80 24.71
C SER A 6 38.71 28.67 25.14
N LYS A 7 37.45 28.99 25.46
CA LYS A 7 36.45 28.03 25.87
C LYS A 7 35.88 27.24 24.69
N LEU A 8 35.71 27.88 23.54
CA LEU A 8 35.30 27.23 22.29
C LEU A 8 36.40 26.31 21.74
N ALA A 9 37.67 26.70 21.86
CA ALA A 9 38.81 25.87 21.46
C ALA A 9 38.95 24.61 22.36
N ALA A 10 38.72 24.76 23.68
CA ALA A 10 38.75 23.63 24.60
C ALA A 10 37.58 22.65 24.39
N GLU A 11 36.40 23.15 23.98
CA GLU A 11 35.24 22.33 23.64
C GLU A 11 35.44 21.62 22.29
N ALA A 12 36.06 22.25 21.30
CA ALA A 12 36.42 21.65 20.02
C ALA A 12 37.50 20.55 20.18
N ILE A 13 38.51 20.74 21.02
CA ILE A 13 39.54 19.75 21.33
C ILE A 13 38.94 18.57 22.12
N ALA A 14 38.02 18.82 23.04
CA ALA A 14 37.31 17.75 23.76
C ALA A 14 36.36 16.95 22.85
N PHE A 15 35.81 17.57 21.82
CA PHE A 15 34.98 16.90 20.79
C PHE A 15 35.86 15.99 19.92
N ASP A 16 37.01 16.49 19.43
CA ASP A 16 37.98 15.73 18.62
C ASP A 16 38.53 14.52 19.38
N LEU A 17 38.86 14.67 20.66
CA LEU A 17 39.35 13.57 21.52
C LEU A 17 38.26 12.53 21.80
N THR A 18 36.98 12.93 21.93
CA THR A 18 35.88 12.02 22.19
C THR A 18 35.46 11.27 20.92
N GLU A 19 35.54 11.94 19.78
CA GLU A 19 35.29 11.36 18.46
C GLU A 19 36.40 10.36 18.11
N LYS A 20 37.66 10.70 18.32
CA LYS A 20 38.81 9.78 18.17
C LYS A 20 38.77 8.60 19.14
N LEU A 21 38.25 8.76 20.37
CA LEU A 21 38.05 7.66 21.30
C LEU A 21 36.85 6.77 20.93
N ALA A 22 35.75 7.37 20.44
CA ALA A 22 34.60 6.61 19.93
C ALA A 22 34.98 5.84 18.66
N LEU A 23 35.69 6.48 17.73
CA LEU A 23 36.20 5.89 16.49
C LEU A 23 37.26 4.83 16.74
N ARG A 24 38.15 5.00 17.74
CA ARG A 24 39.13 3.96 18.15
C ARG A 24 38.47 2.70 18.72
N CYS A 25 37.33 2.82 19.36
CA CYS A 25 36.57 1.65 19.83
C CYS A 25 35.80 0.91 18.73
N ILE A 26 35.59 1.58 17.60
CA ILE A 26 34.97 1.01 16.39
C ILE A 26 36.04 0.46 15.44
N SER A 27 37.25 1.04 15.45
CA SER A 27 38.35 0.76 14.51
C SER A 27 39.37 -0.20 15.05
N GLY A 28 39.13 -1.06 16.01
CA GLY A 28 40.04 -2.13 16.47
C GLY A 28 41.47 -2.01 15.90
N GLU A 29 42.25 -0.96 16.21
CA GLU A 29 43.68 -0.93 15.88
C GLU A 29 44.35 -2.03 16.70
N PRO A 30 45.01 -3.00 16.06
CA PRO A 30 45.82 -3.98 16.81
C PRO A 30 47.01 -3.28 17.48
N PRO A 31 47.39 -3.67 18.68
CA PRO A 31 48.63 -3.20 19.28
C PRO A 31 49.80 -3.59 18.37
N SER A 32 50.67 -2.64 18.09
CA SER A 32 51.91 -2.86 17.37
C SER A 32 52.75 -3.93 18.05
N ASP A 33 53.21 -4.85 17.22
CA ASP A 33 54.31 -5.80 17.45
C ASP A 33 54.01 -7.14 18.16
N ARG A 34 53.92 -8.19 17.35
CA ARG A 34 54.73 -9.41 17.34
C ARG A 34 54.13 -10.54 16.49
N ARG A 35 55.00 -10.99 15.57
CA ARG A 35 54.94 -12.26 14.82
C ARG A 35 53.88 -12.36 13.69
N MET A 36 54.41 -12.28 12.47
CA MET A 36 53.80 -12.93 11.30
C MET A 36 53.45 -14.39 11.64
N GLN A 37 52.17 -14.63 11.85
CA GLN A 37 51.57 -15.96 11.71
C GLN A 37 50.41 -15.80 10.75
N ASN A 38 50.45 -16.55 9.68
CA ASN A 38 49.50 -16.84 8.63
C ASN A 38 48.28 -15.90 8.51
N PRO A 39 48.09 -15.14 7.39
CA PRO A 39 46.98 -14.21 7.26
C PRO A 39 45.59 -14.87 6.98
N LEU A 40 45.45 -16.16 7.18
CA LEU A 40 44.30 -16.96 6.74
C LEU A 40 43.25 -17.26 7.82
N GLU A 41 43.43 -16.78 9.06
CA GLU A 41 42.45 -16.96 10.13
C GLU A 41 42.06 -15.61 10.75
N ALA A 42 41.38 -14.75 9.97
CA ALA A 42 40.58 -13.70 10.59
C ALA A 42 39.32 -14.37 11.15
N GLU A 43 39.42 -14.86 12.39
CA GLU A 43 38.26 -15.27 13.16
C GLU A 43 37.24 -14.14 13.16
N HIS A 44 35.99 -14.47 12.86
CA HIS A 44 34.85 -13.60 13.16
C HIS A 44 34.91 -13.28 14.64
N HIS A 45 35.42 -12.11 14.99
CA HIS A 45 35.54 -11.71 16.39
C HIS A 45 34.11 -11.34 16.86
N GLU A 46 33.39 -12.33 17.38
CA GLU A 46 32.25 -12.01 18.23
C GLU A 46 32.80 -11.21 19.40
N PRO A 47 32.33 -9.98 19.65
CA PRO A 47 32.86 -9.13 20.69
C PRO A 47 32.77 -9.86 22.01
N GLY A 48 33.91 -10.01 22.67
CA GLY A 48 34.01 -10.67 23.98
C GLY A 48 33.03 -10.01 24.96
N ARG A 49 32.56 -10.76 25.97
CA ARG A 49 31.63 -10.21 26.99
C ARG A 49 32.10 -8.89 27.58
N GLY A 50 33.41 -8.72 27.80
CA GLY A 50 34.02 -7.48 28.28
C GLY A 50 33.89 -6.31 27.32
N GLU A 51 34.08 -6.55 26.02
CA GLU A 51 33.90 -5.52 24.96
C GLU A 51 32.45 -5.11 24.82
N ALA A 52 31.52 -6.07 24.88
CA ALA A 52 30.09 -5.79 24.85
C ALA A 52 29.65 -4.92 26.05
N VAL A 53 30.14 -5.20 27.23
CA VAL A 53 29.88 -4.40 28.44
C VAL A 53 30.51 -3.01 28.32
N SER A 54 31.76 -2.92 27.87
CA SER A 54 32.45 -1.64 27.64
C SER A 54 31.70 -0.77 26.61
N PHE A 55 31.28 -1.36 25.51
CA PHE A 55 30.47 -0.67 24.50
C PHE A 55 29.11 -0.20 25.08
N PHE A 56 28.44 -1.04 25.85
CA PHE A 56 27.19 -0.67 26.51
C PHE A 56 27.39 0.51 27.46
N LEU A 57 28.39 0.50 28.31
CA LEU A 57 28.65 1.60 29.25
C LEU A 57 29.01 2.91 28.52
N LYS A 58 29.88 2.84 27.50
CA LYS A 58 30.27 3.99 26.67
C LYS A 58 29.05 4.58 25.93
N SER A 59 28.22 3.74 25.35
CA SER A 59 27.00 4.21 24.67
C SER A 59 26.01 4.90 25.62
N ARG A 60 25.90 4.41 26.88
CA ARG A 60 25.09 5.04 27.92
C ARG A 60 25.62 6.41 28.33
N LEU A 61 26.93 6.51 28.47
CA LEU A 61 27.57 7.78 28.78
C LEU A 61 27.40 8.81 27.67
N LEU A 62 27.53 8.40 26.40
CA LEU A 62 27.31 9.29 25.24
C LEU A 62 25.83 9.75 25.17
N LEU A 63 24.89 8.85 25.44
CA LEU A 63 23.47 9.19 25.52
C LEU A 63 23.18 10.19 26.65
N ALA A 64 23.74 9.97 27.84
CA ALA A 64 23.59 10.87 28.98
C ALA A 64 24.19 12.24 28.70
N ARG A 65 25.40 12.30 28.11
CA ARG A 65 26.07 13.57 27.72
C ARG A 65 25.25 14.33 26.68
N ARG A 66 24.68 13.63 25.68
CA ARG A 66 23.82 14.24 24.68
C ARG A 66 22.55 14.81 25.31
N TRP A 67 21.86 14.02 26.14
CA TRP A 67 20.68 14.45 26.87
C TRP A 67 20.95 15.70 27.72
N TRP A 68 22.14 15.79 28.34
CA TRP A 68 22.52 16.94 29.14
C TRP A 68 22.76 18.20 28.29
N ARG A 69 23.39 18.07 27.12
CA ARG A 69 23.56 19.17 26.16
C ARG A 69 22.24 19.67 25.59
N GLU A 70 21.30 18.80 25.34
CA GLU A 70 20.00 19.14 24.74
C GLU A 70 19.00 19.74 25.74
N ARG A 71 19.32 19.75 27.05
CA ARG A 71 18.48 20.38 28.06
C ARG A 71 18.30 21.90 27.89
N GLY A 72 19.29 22.56 27.34
CA GLY A 72 19.25 24.01 27.11
C GLY A 72 18.52 24.45 25.85
N GLN A 73 18.36 23.55 24.87
CA GLN A 73 17.64 23.78 23.62
C GLN A 73 16.87 22.50 23.24
N PRO A 74 15.66 22.29 23.75
CA PRO A 74 14.90 21.10 23.46
C PRO A 74 14.49 21.09 21.98
N LEU A 75 14.89 20.03 21.26
CA LEU A 75 14.47 19.79 19.87
C LEU A 75 12.96 19.50 19.82
N ALA A 76 12.27 20.15 18.89
CA ALA A 76 10.86 19.93 18.66
C ALA A 76 10.58 18.61 17.93
N ILE A 77 9.41 18.05 18.17
CA ILE A 77 8.79 17.04 17.29
C ILE A 77 7.83 17.81 16.38
N HIS A 78 8.15 17.82 15.09
CA HIS A 78 7.33 18.53 14.12
C HIS A 78 6.14 17.69 13.68
N PRO A 79 4.93 18.27 13.59
CA PRO A 79 3.75 17.56 13.15
C PRO A 79 3.76 17.35 11.64
N ARG A 80 2.92 16.43 11.19
CA ARG A 80 2.54 16.38 9.78
C ARG A 80 1.57 17.50 9.48
N GLY A 81 1.71 18.11 8.31
CA GLY A 81 0.85 19.19 7.86
C GLY A 81 0.52 19.08 6.38
N GLU A 82 -0.38 19.92 5.92
CA GLU A 82 -0.80 20.01 4.52
C GLU A 82 -0.47 21.38 3.90
N ASN A 83 0.07 22.33 4.69
CA ASN A 83 0.28 23.70 4.25
C ASN A 83 1.29 23.81 3.10
N HIS A 84 2.28 22.93 3.06
CA HIS A 84 3.33 22.94 2.04
C HIS A 84 3.24 21.76 1.08
N ARG A 85 2.09 21.08 1.01
CA ARG A 85 1.89 19.91 0.13
C ARG A 85 2.06 20.26 -1.35
N ASP A 86 1.51 21.40 -1.75
CA ASP A 86 1.55 21.89 -3.14
C ASP A 86 2.69 22.89 -3.38
N ALA A 87 3.58 23.09 -2.38
CA ALA A 87 4.74 23.94 -2.53
C ALA A 87 5.72 23.38 -3.58
N PRO A 88 6.50 24.23 -4.26
CA PRO A 88 7.50 23.80 -5.23
C PRO A 88 8.48 22.78 -4.65
N LEU A 89 8.94 21.86 -5.51
CA LEU A 89 9.99 20.92 -5.18
C LEU A 89 11.32 21.70 -5.04
N ALA A 90 11.89 21.71 -3.85
CA ALA A 90 13.14 22.42 -3.55
C ALA A 90 14.36 21.51 -3.64
N GLY A 91 14.23 20.20 -3.39
CA GLY A 91 15.29 19.21 -3.52
C GLY A 91 14.73 17.80 -3.54
N GLU A 92 15.34 16.91 -4.31
CA GLU A 92 14.99 15.49 -4.39
C GLU A 92 16.24 14.62 -4.47
N ALA A 93 16.20 13.48 -3.82
CA ALA A 93 17.20 12.42 -3.95
C ALA A 93 16.52 11.06 -3.98
N LYS A 94 17.09 10.11 -4.74
CA LYS A 94 16.59 8.74 -4.85
C LYS A 94 17.72 7.72 -4.88
N ALA A 95 17.47 6.53 -4.34
CA ALA A 95 18.40 5.41 -4.43
C ALA A 95 17.65 4.08 -4.51
N PRO A 96 18.23 3.06 -5.18
CA PRO A 96 17.60 1.76 -5.34
C PRO A 96 17.48 1.03 -3.99
N LEU A 97 16.32 0.39 -3.77
CA LEU A 97 16.05 -0.43 -2.59
C LEU A 97 16.69 -1.81 -2.69
N TRP A 98 16.54 -2.42 -3.88
CA TRP A 98 16.90 -3.79 -4.18
C TRP A 98 18.12 -3.81 -5.09
N THR A 99 19.30 -3.91 -4.48
CA THR A 99 20.57 -4.09 -5.22
C THR A 99 20.81 -5.57 -5.47
N GLN A 100 21.89 -5.95 -6.20
CA GLN A 100 22.24 -7.36 -6.42
C GLN A 100 22.28 -8.09 -5.08
N ILE A 101 21.49 -9.19 -4.96
CA ILE A 101 21.22 -9.84 -3.69
C ILE A 101 21.34 -11.34 -3.89
N SER A 102 22.25 -11.97 -3.15
CA SER A 102 22.28 -13.42 -3.02
C SER A 102 21.09 -13.93 -2.20
N ALA A 103 20.75 -15.21 -2.33
CA ALA A 103 19.71 -15.83 -1.52
C ALA A 103 19.99 -15.70 -0.02
N ALA A 104 21.25 -15.77 0.39
CA ALA A 104 21.68 -15.63 1.79
C ALA A 104 21.54 -14.20 2.34
N GLU A 105 21.75 -13.16 1.50
CA GLU A 105 21.58 -11.75 1.90
C GLU A 105 20.14 -11.28 1.88
N PHE A 106 19.26 -11.97 1.14
CA PHE A 106 17.90 -11.54 0.89
C PHE A 106 17.10 -11.23 2.16
N PRO A 107 17.10 -12.06 3.24
CA PRO A 107 16.35 -11.76 4.46
C PRO A 107 16.76 -10.43 5.11
N LEU A 108 18.06 -10.14 5.18
CA LEU A 108 18.58 -8.89 5.75
C LEU A 108 18.28 -7.68 4.86
N THR A 109 18.28 -7.85 3.54
CA THR A 109 17.89 -6.78 2.61
C THR A 109 16.39 -6.51 2.68
N ALA A 110 15.56 -7.54 2.76
CA ALA A 110 14.13 -7.40 2.99
C ALA A 110 13.85 -6.71 4.33
N GLY A 111 14.60 -7.06 5.36
CA GLY A 111 14.58 -6.38 6.66
C GLY A 111 14.98 -4.91 6.57
N LYS A 112 16.03 -4.58 5.81
CA LYS A 112 16.41 -3.19 5.50
C LYS A 112 15.25 -2.43 4.85
N VAL A 113 14.64 -2.99 3.81
CA VAL A 113 13.50 -2.35 3.13
C VAL A 113 12.31 -2.16 4.07
N GLN A 114 12.06 -3.13 4.97
CA GLN A 114 11.03 -2.98 6.00
C GLN A 114 11.35 -1.84 6.97
N ASN A 115 12.60 -1.68 7.38
CA ASN A 115 13.03 -0.58 8.25
C ASN A 115 12.89 0.78 7.58
N LEU A 116 13.25 0.88 6.30
CA LEU A 116 13.05 2.09 5.48
C LEU A 116 11.56 2.42 5.36
N ARG A 117 10.70 1.42 5.13
CA ARG A 117 9.24 1.60 5.08
C ARG A 117 8.71 2.13 6.42
N ALA A 118 9.10 1.54 7.55
CA ALA A 118 8.70 1.99 8.88
C ALA A 118 9.21 3.40 9.20
N ALA A 119 10.38 3.78 8.70
CA ALA A 119 10.94 5.12 8.85
C ALA A 119 10.17 6.14 7.98
N CYS A 120 9.94 5.85 6.71
CA CYS A 120 9.17 6.71 5.82
C CYS A 120 7.74 6.95 6.36
N GLN A 121 7.08 5.91 6.86
CA GLN A 121 5.78 6.05 7.53
C GLN A 121 5.78 7.04 8.70
N ARG A 122 6.92 7.40 9.26
CA ARG A 122 7.03 8.37 10.37
C ARG A 122 7.46 9.74 9.91
N LEU A 123 8.30 9.80 8.89
CA LEU A 123 8.93 11.04 8.43
C LEU A 123 8.16 11.72 7.31
N ASP A 124 7.32 10.98 6.58
CA ASP A 124 6.55 11.53 5.47
C ASP A 124 5.54 12.57 5.91
N GLY A 125 5.52 13.71 5.22
CA GLY A 125 4.58 14.79 5.45
C GLY A 125 4.88 15.71 6.64
N ILE A 126 6.03 15.57 7.29
CA ILE A 126 6.44 16.45 8.39
C ILE A 126 6.70 17.86 7.85
N GLU A 127 6.17 18.88 8.52
CA GLU A 127 6.40 20.29 8.22
C GLU A 127 7.27 20.95 9.28
N ILE A 128 8.36 21.56 8.86
CA ILE A 128 9.35 22.20 9.72
C ILE A 128 9.24 23.70 9.55
N PRO A 129 8.92 24.47 10.62
CA PRO A 129 8.87 25.93 10.57
C PRO A 129 10.23 26.57 10.26
N ALA A 130 10.20 27.79 9.74
CA ALA A 130 11.41 28.59 9.49
C ALA A 130 12.24 28.76 10.77
N GLY A 131 13.54 28.54 10.69
CA GLY A 131 14.49 28.67 11.79
C GLY A 131 14.52 27.50 12.75
N GLU A 132 13.57 26.56 12.70
CA GLU A 132 13.57 25.38 13.56
C GLU A 132 14.50 24.28 13.04
N VAL A 133 14.98 23.44 13.96
CA VAL A 133 15.91 22.36 13.67
C VAL A 133 15.18 21.03 13.55
N PHE A 134 15.24 20.42 12.38
CA PHE A 134 14.90 19.02 12.18
C PHE A 134 15.99 18.14 12.78
N SER A 135 15.60 17.10 13.52
CA SER A 135 16.48 16.05 14.02
C SER A 135 15.93 14.67 13.61
N PHE A 136 16.75 13.88 12.94
CA PHE A 136 16.36 12.54 12.45
C PHE A 136 15.84 11.65 13.59
N TRP A 137 16.59 11.54 14.69
CA TRP A 137 16.18 10.68 15.80
C TRP A 137 15.04 11.24 16.64
N LYS A 138 14.92 12.56 16.74
CA LYS A 138 13.79 13.17 17.44
C LYS A 138 12.48 12.89 16.74
N GLN A 139 12.47 12.90 15.40
CA GLN A 139 11.30 12.63 14.59
C GLN A 139 11.01 11.14 14.47
N LEU A 140 12.04 10.33 14.19
CA LEU A 140 11.89 8.89 13.98
C LEU A 140 11.56 8.14 15.26
N GLY A 141 12.16 8.54 16.38
CA GLY A 141 12.10 7.81 17.64
C GLY A 141 12.95 6.53 17.60
N ARG A 142 12.86 5.74 18.69
CA ARG A 142 13.63 4.51 18.85
C ARG A 142 13.13 3.41 17.90
N THR A 143 14.07 2.72 17.26
CA THR A 143 13.79 1.52 16.46
C THR A 143 13.43 0.35 17.36
N THR A 144 12.16 -0.06 17.36
CA THR A 144 11.68 -1.22 18.13
C THR A 144 10.83 -2.13 17.26
N ARG A 145 10.72 -3.42 17.62
CA ARG A 145 9.82 -4.35 16.90
C ARG A 145 8.36 -3.90 16.97
N ALA A 146 7.93 -3.37 18.11
CA ALA A 146 6.58 -2.79 18.28
C ALA A 146 6.35 -1.58 17.37
N ALA A 147 7.40 -0.86 17.02
CA ALA A 147 7.38 0.25 16.09
C ALA A 147 7.46 -0.18 14.61
N GLY A 148 7.45 -1.47 14.30
CA GLY A 148 7.47 -2.03 12.95
C GLY A 148 8.88 -2.24 12.37
N PHE A 149 9.94 -2.02 13.17
CA PHE A 149 11.31 -2.31 12.75
C PHE A 149 11.66 -3.79 12.94
N THR A 150 12.58 -4.27 12.12
CA THR A 150 13.07 -5.64 12.13
C THR A 150 14.60 -5.67 11.99
N GLU A 151 15.17 -6.84 11.98
CA GLU A 151 16.59 -7.02 11.69
C GLU A 151 16.86 -6.74 10.22
N GLY A 152 17.73 -5.78 9.98
CA GLY A 152 18.25 -5.42 8.67
C GLY A 152 19.77 -5.41 8.70
N ARG A 153 20.40 -5.12 7.57
CA ARG A 153 21.86 -5.09 7.47
C ARG A 153 22.42 -3.79 8.00
N GLU A 154 23.39 -3.90 8.89
CA GLU A 154 24.22 -2.80 9.42
C GLU A 154 25.68 -3.03 9.07
N LEU A 155 26.38 -1.99 8.65
CA LEU A 155 27.84 -2.04 8.46
C LEU A 155 28.52 -1.79 9.79
N ARG A 156 29.27 -2.77 10.30
CA ARG A 156 30.04 -2.66 11.55
C ARG A 156 31.45 -3.17 11.31
N SER A 157 32.44 -2.30 11.51
CA SER A 157 33.87 -2.64 11.32
C SER A 157 34.19 -3.30 9.97
N GLY A 158 33.54 -2.87 8.89
CA GLY A 158 33.68 -3.46 7.56
C GLY A 158 32.82 -4.70 7.29
N CYS A 159 32.15 -5.28 8.30
CA CYS A 159 31.25 -6.42 8.16
C CYS A 159 29.78 -6.00 8.13
N LEU A 160 28.97 -6.69 7.30
CA LEU A 160 27.52 -6.58 7.35
C LEU A 160 26.95 -7.54 8.40
N VAL A 161 26.36 -6.98 9.43
CA VAL A 161 25.76 -7.74 10.54
C VAL A 161 24.26 -7.45 10.63
N PRO A 162 23.44 -8.43 11.11
CA PRO A 162 22.05 -8.18 11.40
C PRO A 162 21.91 -7.25 12.60
N ASN A 163 21.12 -6.17 12.45
CA ASN A 163 20.76 -5.30 13.56
C ASN A 163 19.33 -4.76 13.43
N LEU A 164 18.67 -4.55 14.57
CA LEU A 164 17.32 -3.97 14.62
C LEU A 164 17.35 -2.52 14.13
N GLY A 165 16.64 -2.23 13.03
CA GLY A 165 16.71 -0.93 12.37
C GLY A 165 17.87 -0.79 11.38
N GLY A 166 18.61 -1.87 11.08
CA GLY A 166 19.70 -1.84 10.09
C GLY A 166 19.23 -1.35 8.73
N GLY A 167 20.07 -0.53 8.07
CA GLY A 167 19.81 0.07 6.75
C GLY A 167 19.32 1.52 6.77
N LEU A 168 19.09 2.14 7.93
CA LEU A 168 18.61 3.52 8.03
C LEU A 168 19.61 4.56 7.51
N CYS A 169 20.91 4.22 7.45
CA CYS A 169 21.91 5.12 6.87
C CYS A 169 21.69 5.39 5.37
N GLN A 170 20.99 4.51 4.65
CA GLN A 170 20.55 4.82 3.28
C GLN A 170 19.55 5.98 3.26
N LEU A 171 18.62 6.01 4.22
CA LEU A 171 17.64 7.10 4.33
C LEU A 171 18.31 8.40 4.78
N SER A 172 19.20 8.36 5.78
CA SER A 172 19.90 9.56 6.24
C SER A 172 20.82 10.16 5.17
N GLY A 173 21.50 9.34 4.37
CA GLY A 173 22.29 9.82 3.23
C GLY A 173 21.41 10.50 2.17
N LEU A 174 20.25 9.93 1.83
CA LEU A 174 19.31 10.57 0.90
C LEU A 174 18.68 11.84 1.47
N LEU A 175 18.37 11.86 2.77
CA LEU A 175 17.92 13.08 3.46
C LEU A 175 18.96 14.19 3.35
N HIS A 176 20.24 13.85 3.58
CA HIS A 176 21.34 14.79 3.44
C HIS A 176 21.46 15.32 2.00
N ALA A 177 21.42 14.42 1.00
CA ALA A 177 21.47 14.82 -0.41
C ALA A 177 20.30 15.75 -0.80
N ALA A 178 19.08 15.41 -0.41
CA ALA A 178 17.90 16.23 -0.67
C ALA A 178 17.96 17.58 0.06
N ALA A 179 18.48 17.60 1.30
CA ALA A 179 18.66 18.82 2.09
C ALA A 179 19.68 19.77 1.44
N LEU A 180 20.81 19.25 0.96
CA LEU A 180 21.79 20.03 0.22
C LEU A 180 21.21 20.61 -1.08
N ALA A 181 20.51 19.79 -1.87
CA ALA A 181 19.83 20.23 -3.08
C ALA A 181 18.79 21.32 -2.80
N ALA A 182 18.08 21.24 -1.66
CA ALA A 182 17.12 22.23 -1.21
C ALA A 182 17.78 23.48 -0.60
N GLY A 183 19.10 23.51 -0.39
CA GLY A 183 19.82 24.61 0.25
C GLY A 183 19.53 24.74 1.75
N LEU A 184 19.25 23.63 2.45
CA LEU A 184 19.15 23.61 3.90
C LEU A 184 20.54 23.69 4.53
N VAL A 185 20.59 24.28 5.72
CA VAL A 185 21.82 24.39 6.52
C VAL A 185 22.00 23.09 7.32
N VAL A 186 23.14 22.44 7.16
CA VAL A 186 23.50 21.25 7.92
C VAL A 186 23.95 21.66 9.32
N VAL A 187 23.21 21.24 10.34
CA VAL A 187 23.49 21.53 11.76
C VAL A 187 24.34 20.43 12.39
N GLU A 188 24.07 19.17 12.02
CA GLU A 188 24.82 18.01 12.49
C GLU A 188 24.85 16.95 11.39
N ARG A 189 26.04 16.43 11.05
CA ARG A 189 26.27 15.32 10.12
C ARG A 189 27.54 14.56 10.53
N HIS A 190 27.48 13.24 10.36
CA HIS A 190 28.63 12.36 10.56
C HIS A 190 28.79 11.43 9.35
N GLU A 191 30.02 11.15 8.95
CA GLU A 191 30.36 10.24 7.86
C GLU A 191 30.61 8.84 8.40
N HIS A 192 30.46 7.81 7.55
CA HIS A 192 30.91 6.47 7.90
C HIS A 192 32.46 6.44 7.94
N SER A 193 33.03 5.82 8.94
CA SER A 193 34.48 5.61 9.03
C SER A 193 35.03 4.70 7.91
N ARG A 194 34.17 3.84 7.34
CA ARG A 194 34.47 2.96 6.20
C ARG A 194 33.26 2.90 5.26
N THR A 195 33.51 2.92 3.96
CA THR A 195 32.48 2.75 2.93
C THR A 195 32.62 1.39 2.26
N LEU A 196 31.49 0.75 1.95
CA LEU A 196 31.50 -0.51 1.19
C LEU A 196 31.69 -0.23 -0.30
N PRO A 197 32.47 -1.06 -1.03
CA PRO A 197 32.48 -1.03 -2.48
C PRO A 197 31.07 -1.19 -3.04
N GLY A 198 30.69 -0.36 -4.03
CA GLY A 198 29.34 -0.38 -4.62
C GLY A 198 28.25 0.32 -3.79
N THR A 199 28.63 1.13 -2.81
CA THR A 199 27.68 2.03 -2.13
C THR A 199 27.12 3.05 -3.13
N PRO A 200 25.80 3.20 -3.27
CA PRO A 200 25.19 4.04 -4.31
C PRO A 200 25.28 5.55 -4.04
N LEU A 201 25.85 5.96 -2.89
CA LEU A 201 26.01 7.37 -2.51
C LEU A 201 27.46 7.80 -2.63
N LEU A 202 27.67 9.01 -3.14
CA LEU A 202 28.97 9.68 -3.15
C LEU A 202 29.43 9.93 -1.70
N PRO A 203 30.75 9.91 -1.41
CA PRO A 203 31.27 10.18 -0.07
C PRO A 203 30.79 11.50 0.54
N GLU A 204 30.64 12.54 -0.27
CA GLU A 204 30.17 13.86 0.16
C GLU A 204 28.69 13.85 0.60
N LEU A 205 27.92 12.86 0.15
CA LEU A 205 26.49 12.67 0.48
C LEU A 205 26.29 11.68 1.61
N ASP A 206 27.36 11.02 2.06
CA ASP A 206 27.27 10.05 3.15
C ASP A 206 26.86 10.72 4.46
N ALA A 207 25.90 10.15 5.15
CA ALA A 207 25.45 10.59 6.46
C ALA A 207 25.05 9.37 7.30
N THR A 208 25.89 9.03 8.26
CA THR A 208 25.59 7.94 9.20
C THR A 208 24.75 8.43 10.36
N VAL A 209 23.88 7.54 10.85
CA VAL A 209 23.09 7.78 12.06
C VAL A 209 23.20 6.60 13.01
N PHE A 210 23.34 6.87 14.31
CA PHE A 210 23.32 5.85 15.34
C PHE A 210 22.43 6.30 16.50
N TRP A 211 21.65 5.38 17.07
CA TRP A 211 20.57 5.73 17.99
C TRP A 211 21.00 6.78 19.02
N ASN A 212 20.44 7.97 18.85
CA ASN A 212 20.42 9.12 19.71
C ASN A 212 21.77 9.74 20.11
N TYR A 213 22.93 9.29 19.59
CA TYR A 213 24.21 9.97 19.83
C TYR A 213 24.95 10.37 18.54
N VAL A 214 24.58 9.78 17.40
CA VAL A 214 24.97 10.23 16.07
C VAL A 214 23.70 10.58 15.32
N ASP A 215 23.45 11.87 15.08
CA ASP A 215 22.21 12.39 14.51
C ASP A 215 22.47 13.09 13.17
N LEU A 216 21.41 13.31 12.42
CA LEU A 216 21.41 14.15 11.25
C LEU A 216 20.41 15.29 11.47
N ARG A 217 20.90 16.55 11.36
CA ARG A 217 20.11 17.74 11.69
C ARG A 217 20.23 18.79 10.62
N PHE A 218 19.10 19.43 10.33
CA PHE A 218 19.00 20.51 9.36
C PHE A 218 18.20 21.67 9.92
N SER A 219 18.45 22.89 9.41
CA SER A 219 17.61 24.04 9.59
C SER A 219 17.51 24.83 8.28
N ALA A 220 16.50 25.71 8.16
CA ALA A 220 16.35 26.60 7.03
C ALA A 220 15.73 27.93 7.48
N PRO A 221 16.04 29.05 6.80
CA PRO A 221 15.40 30.34 7.06
C PRO A 221 13.95 30.42 6.55
N PHE A 222 13.46 29.37 5.93
CA PHE A 222 12.09 29.20 5.40
C PHE A 222 11.45 27.94 5.94
N ALA A 223 10.11 27.89 5.94
CA ALA A 223 9.37 26.69 6.28
C ALA A 223 9.42 25.68 5.12
N TRP A 224 9.48 24.39 5.46
CA TRP A 224 9.61 23.33 4.47
C TRP A 224 8.91 22.03 4.93
N ARG A 225 8.55 21.20 3.94
CA ARG A 225 7.92 19.90 4.13
C ARG A 225 8.85 18.80 3.66
N LEU A 226 8.97 17.75 4.47
CA LEU A 226 9.67 16.53 4.13
C LEU A 226 8.69 15.51 3.55
N GLU A 227 8.99 14.97 2.39
CA GLU A 227 8.27 13.84 1.79
C GLU A 227 9.23 12.66 1.64
N THR A 228 8.81 11.50 2.13
CA THR A 228 9.60 10.27 2.04
C THR A 228 8.71 9.11 1.61
N ARG A 229 9.08 8.45 0.52
CA ARG A 229 8.30 7.32 0.00
C ARG A 229 9.17 6.23 -0.60
N LEU A 230 8.63 5.02 -0.60
CA LEU A 230 9.20 3.91 -1.36
C LEU A 230 8.33 3.67 -2.60
N THR A 231 8.96 3.67 -3.77
CA THR A 231 8.39 3.07 -4.99
C THR A 231 8.58 1.55 -4.94
N ALA A 232 8.25 0.82 -5.98
CA ALA A 232 8.56 -0.61 -6.06
C ALA A 232 10.08 -0.89 -6.00
N THR A 233 10.89 0.03 -6.54
CA THR A 233 12.33 -0.14 -6.77
C THR A 233 13.20 0.80 -5.94
N ASP A 234 12.70 2.00 -5.62
CA ASP A 234 13.52 3.09 -5.09
C ASP A 234 12.98 3.66 -3.78
N LEU A 235 13.89 4.13 -2.94
CA LEU A 235 13.63 5.09 -1.87
C LEU A 235 13.76 6.49 -2.45
N VAL A 236 12.73 7.32 -2.23
CA VAL A 236 12.68 8.71 -2.69
C VAL A 236 12.50 9.61 -1.49
N VAL A 237 13.31 10.66 -1.43
CA VAL A 237 13.24 11.74 -0.43
C VAL A 237 13.10 13.05 -1.18
N ALA A 238 12.07 13.83 -0.85
CA ALA A 238 11.84 15.14 -1.45
C ALA A 238 11.61 16.20 -0.37
N ILE A 239 12.02 17.40 -0.66
CA ILE A 239 11.82 18.60 0.18
C ILE A 239 11.04 19.61 -0.63
N ARG A 240 9.89 20.04 -0.08
CA ARG A 240 9.07 21.10 -0.65
C ARG A 240 9.17 22.35 0.20
N ALA A 241 9.31 23.49 -0.44
CA ALA A 241 9.36 24.78 0.24
C ALA A 241 8.85 25.90 -0.69
N ALA A 242 8.12 26.85 -0.12
CA ALA A 242 7.84 28.11 -0.80
C ALA A 242 9.09 28.97 -0.64
N LYS A 243 9.94 29.01 -1.67
CA LYS A 243 11.07 29.93 -1.74
C LYS A 243 10.69 31.13 -2.57
N ASP A 244 10.98 32.33 -2.07
CA ASP A 244 11.00 33.52 -2.91
C ASP A 244 12.08 33.34 -3.99
N ALA A 245 11.66 33.42 -5.19
CA ALA A 245 12.23 33.46 -6.54
C ALA A 245 13.74 33.40 -6.82
N SER A 246 14.58 32.73 -6.06
CA SER A 246 15.99 32.48 -6.42
C SER A 246 16.44 31.01 -6.27
N VAL A 247 15.57 30.08 -6.59
CA VAL A 247 15.94 28.64 -6.56
C VAL A 247 16.71 28.32 -7.83
N ALA A 248 17.98 27.95 -7.68
CA ALA A 248 18.75 27.33 -8.75
C ALA A 248 17.98 26.10 -9.25
N GLU A 249 17.98 25.89 -10.56
CA GLU A 249 17.35 24.76 -11.22
C GLU A 249 17.70 23.45 -10.50
N VAL A 250 16.70 22.78 -9.93
CA VAL A 250 16.90 21.54 -9.18
C VAL A 250 17.32 20.46 -10.17
N LYS A 251 18.60 20.18 -10.26
CA LYS A 251 19.08 18.98 -10.93
C LYS A 251 18.82 17.80 -9.99
N PRO A 252 18.01 16.81 -10.40
CA PRO A 252 17.87 15.59 -9.63
C PRO A 252 19.25 14.96 -9.50
N LEU A 253 19.75 14.79 -8.28
CA LEU A 253 20.97 14.05 -8.01
C LEU A 253 20.66 12.57 -8.23
N ALA A 254 20.78 12.12 -9.48
CA ALA A 254 20.77 10.69 -9.78
C ALA A 254 22.04 10.09 -9.18
N ALA A 255 21.90 9.03 -8.39
CA ALA A 255 23.05 8.22 -8.03
C ALA A 255 23.66 7.68 -9.35
N GLU A 256 24.81 8.22 -9.73
CA GLU A 256 25.54 7.70 -10.89
C GLU A 256 25.91 6.25 -10.60
N THR A 257 25.43 5.34 -11.42
CA THR A 257 25.72 3.90 -11.39
C THR A 257 27.13 3.61 -11.93
N GLY A 258 28.11 4.42 -11.54
CA GLY A 258 29.45 4.35 -12.08
C GLY A 258 30.51 5.01 -11.18
N SER A 259 30.47 4.75 -9.86
CA SER A 259 31.66 5.10 -9.07
C SER A 259 32.81 4.15 -9.36
N PRO A 260 34.04 4.64 -9.59
CA PRO A 260 35.20 3.78 -9.72
C PRO A 260 35.28 2.91 -8.46
N VAL A 261 35.39 1.60 -8.68
CA VAL A 261 35.65 0.62 -7.62
C VAL A 261 36.90 1.08 -6.89
N ARG A 262 36.73 1.67 -5.72
CA ARG A 262 37.86 1.94 -4.83
C ARG A 262 38.48 0.60 -4.50
N ALA A 263 39.77 0.42 -4.74
CA ALA A 263 40.46 -0.80 -4.38
C ALA A 263 40.15 -1.13 -2.92
N ALA A 264 39.69 -2.36 -2.66
CA ALA A 264 39.40 -2.80 -1.30
C ALA A 264 40.67 -2.69 -0.45
N ALA A 265 40.57 -2.00 0.68
CA ALA A 265 41.66 -1.98 1.64
C ALA A 265 41.77 -3.36 2.31
N ASP A 266 42.96 -3.80 2.64
CA ASP A 266 43.17 -5.06 3.38
C ASP A 266 42.30 -5.11 4.63
N GLY A 267 41.51 -6.20 4.77
CA GLY A 267 40.58 -6.35 5.87
C GLY A 267 39.13 -5.92 5.57
N ASP A 268 38.78 -5.61 4.33
CA ASP A 268 37.42 -5.38 3.89
C ASP A 268 36.59 -6.66 3.80
N CYS A 269 35.26 -6.52 3.76
CA CYS A 269 34.31 -7.63 3.66
C CYS A 269 34.59 -8.57 2.45
N LEU A 270 35.26 -8.10 1.42
CA LEU A 270 35.64 -8.89 0.24
C LEU A 270 37.02 -9.57 0.37
N THR A 271 37.82 -9.14 1.32
CA THR A 271 39.21 -9.59 1.52
C THR A 271 39.43 -10.24 2.90
N CYS A 272 38.41 -10.34 3.74
CA CYS A 272 38.51 -10.85 5.12
C CYS A 272 38.84 -12.36 5.22
N GLY A 273 38.78 -13.11 4.10
CA GLY A 273 39.13 -14.54 4.05
C GLY A 273 38.18 -15.51 4.77
N VAL A 274 37.08 -15.02 5.37
CA VAL A 274 36.11 -15.85 6.10
C VAL A 274 35.23 -16.60 5.11
N THR A 275 35.60 -17.82 4.76
CA THR A 275 34.92 -18.66 3.76
C THR A 275 33.52 -19.11 4.17
N SER A 276 33.20 -19.15 5.46
CA SER A 276 31.85 -19.45 5.99
C SER A 276 30.90 -18.27 5.95
N CYS A 277 31.37 -17.05 5.63
CA CYS A 277 30.54 -15.87 5.53
C CYS A 277 29.62 -15.94 4.30
N PHE A 278 28.33 -15.62 4.44
CA PHE A 278 27.35 -15.60 3.35
C PHE A 278 27.74 -14.65 2.18
N ARG A 279 28.65 -13.71 2.41
CA ARG A 279 29.16 -12.80 1.37
C ARG A 279 30.44 -13.27 0.71
N HIS A 280 31.05 -14.35 1.19
CA HIS A 280 32.28 -14.84 0.56
C HIS A 280 32.02 -15.30 -0.87
N PRO A 281 32.90 -14.98 -1.84
CA PRO A 281 32.69 -15.35 -3.25
C PRO A 281 32.49 -16.85 -3.48
N SER A 282 33.08 -17.72 -2.65
CA SER A 282 32.91 -19.18 -2.77
C SER A 282 31.52 -19.67 -2.37
N THR A 283 30.82 -18.96 -1.44
CA THR A 283 29.46 -19.31 -1.02
C THR A 283 28.38 -18.69 -1.92
N ASN A 284 28.76 -17.75 -2.76
CA ASN A 284 27.83 -16.94 -3.58
C ASN A 284 27.74 -17.39 -5.04
N ARG A 285 28.50 -18.41 -5.47
CA ARG A 285 28.64 -18.81 -6.88
C ARG A 285 27.43 -19.53 -7.47
N ASP A 286 26.57 -20.15 -6.66
CA ASP A 286 25.55 -21.08 -7.14
C ASP A 286 24.11 -20.72 -6.79
N HIS A 287 23.84 -19.49 -6.37
CA HIS A 287 22.49 -19.12 -5.95
C HIS A 287 21.83 -18.18 -6.96
N ALA A 288 20.81 -18.68 -7.63
CA ALA A 288 19.85 -17.84 -8.34
C ALA A 288 19.36 -16.71 -7.40
N PRO A 289 19.11 -15.49 -7.92
CA PRO A 289 18.58 -14.40 -7.10
C PRO A 289 17.35 -14.90 -6.33
N ALA A 290 17.34 -14.72 -5.01
CA ALA A 290 16.22 -15.16 -4.20
C ALA A 290 14.97 -14.40 -4.66
N ALA A 291 14.07 -15.08 -5.32
CA ALA A 291 12.71 -14.60 -5.54
C ALA A 291 12.00 -14.69 -4.19
N GLY A 292 11.69 -13.56 -3.58
CA GLY A 292 10.82 -13.54 -2.39
C GLY A 292 9.46 -14.17 -2.73
N HIS A 293 8.82 -14.80 -1.75
CA HIS A 293 7.45 -15.28 -1.90
C HIS A 293 6.45 -14.14 -2.10
N ALA A 294 5.29 -14.45 -2.65
CA ALA A 294 4.18 -13.53 -2.74
C ALA A 294 3.32 -13.53 -1.46
N ALA A 295 2.63 -12.43 -1.19
CA ALA A 295 1.62 -12.39 -0.16
C ALA A 295 0.26 -11.94 -0.73
N TRP A 296 -0.78 -12.68 -0.36
CA TRP A 296 -2.15 -12.55 -0.83
C TRP A 296 -2.99 -11.92 0.28
N LEU A 297 -3.28 -10.62 0.19
CA LEU A 297 -4.09 -9.88 1.15
C LEU A 297 -5.53 -9.85 0.67
N LEU A 298 -6.31 -10.80 1.13
CA LEU A 298 -7.64 -11.09 0.61
C LEU A 298 -8.73 -10.66 1.61
N ASP A 299 -9.85 -10.12 1.10
CA ASP A 299 -11.08 -9.86 1.87
C ASP A 299 -12.16 -10.91 1.49
N GLY A 300 -13.34 -10.48 1.07
CA GLY A 300 -14.42 -11.38 0.68
C GLY A 300 -14.06 -12.26 -0.52
N ARG A 301 -14.39 -13.55 -0.42
CA ARG A 301 -14.15 -14.53 -1.49
C ARG A 301 -15.13 -14.33 -2.64
N TRP A 302 -14.59 -14.28 -3.84
CA TRP A 302 -15.32 -14.44 -5.10
C TRP A 302 -14.81 -15.70 -5.80
N LEU A 303 -15.70 -16.42 -6.47
CA LEU A 303 -15.34 -17.68 -7.13
C LEU A 303 -14.29 -17.46 -8.23
N GLU A 304 -14.48 -16.40 -9.03
CA GLU A 304 -13.58 -16.00 -10.10
C GLU A 304 -12.17 -15.70 -9.58
N PHE A 305 -12.07 -14.98 -8.47
CA PHE A 305 -10.79 -14.68 -7.85
C PHE A 305 -10.16 -15.88 -7.18
N ASP A 306 -10.95 -16.75 -6.54
CA ASP A 306 -10.42 -17.94 -5.87
C ASP A 306 -9.74 -18.86 -6.88
N GLY A 307 -10.37 -19.13 -8.03
CA GLY A 307 -9.76 -19.91 -9.11
C GLY A 307 -8.48 -19.27 -9.66
N TRP A 308 -8.51 -17.97 -9.91
CA TRP A 308 -7.31 -17.26 -10.40
C TRP A 308 -6.18 -17.27 -9.36
N CYS A 309 -6.49 -17.03 -8.09
CA CYS A 309 -5.51 -17.06 -7.01
C CYS A 309 -4.86 -18.44 -6.84
N GLN A 310 -5.63 -19.52 -6.97
CA GLN A 310 -5.09 -20.89 -6.91
C GLN A 310 -4.08 -21.17 -8.03
N LEU A 311 -4.38 -20.70 -9.24
CA LEU A 311 -3.50 -20.90 -10.40
C LEU A 311 -2.19 -20.09 -10.33
N HIS A 312 -2.19 -18.95 -9.64
CA HIS A 312 -1.05 -18.02 -9.60
C HIS A 312 -0.29 -18.01 -8.27
N SER A 313 -0.76 -18.78 -7.29
CA SER A 313 -0.10 -18.94 -5.99
C SER A 313 0.81 -20.14 -5.98
N HIS A 314 1.95 -20.03 -5.30
CA HIS A 314 2.99 -21.05 -5.23
C HIS A 314 3.21 -21.53 -3.78
N ALA A 315 3.86 -22.66 -3.63
CA ALA A 315 4.31 -23.12 -2.32
C ALA A 315 5.23 -22.07 -1.67
N GLY A 316 5.04 -21.80 -0.38
CA GLY A 316 5.73 -20.75 0.36
C GLY A 316 5.03 -19.39 0.35
N ASP A 317 4.05 -19.15 -0.51
CA ASP A 317 3.26 -17.91 -0.51
C ASP A 317 2.44 -17.77 0.77
N HIS A 318 2.28 -16.52 1.22
CA HIS A 318 1.50 -16.19 2.42
C HIS A 318 0.08 -15.75 2.06
N TRP A 319 -0.92 -16.45 2.58
CA TRP A 319 -2.33 -16.09 2.43
C TRP A 319 -2.85 -15.41 3.70
N LEU A 320 -3.14 -14.11 3.60
CA LEU A 320 -3.60 -13.26 4.68
C LEU A 320 -5.09 -12.97 4.46
N THR A 321 -5.96 -13.58 5.27
CA THR A 321 -7.41 -13.52 5.08
C THR A 321 -8.12 -13.06 6.36
N PRO A 322 -9.40 -12.60 6.27
CA PRO A 322 -10.17 -12.20 7.45
C PRO A 322 -10.35 -13.32 8.47
N LEU A 323 -10.67 -14.53 8.01
CA LEU A 323 -10.78 -15.72 8.84
C LEU A 323 -10.73 -17.00 7.97
N ASP A 324 -10.51 -18.14 8.59
CA ASP A 324 -10.69 -19.44 7.94
C ASP A 324 -12.19 -19.71 7.76
N GLY A 325 -12.70 -19.40 6.56
CA GLY A 325 -14.11 -19.51 6.25
C GLY A 325 -14.64 -20.97 6.25
N ARG A 326 -13.77 -21.96 6.03
CA ARG A 326 -14.13 -23.40 6.09
C ARG A 326 -14.36 -23.82 7.54
N ARG A 327 -13.38 -23.55 8.41
CA ARG A 327 -13.48 -23.86 9.85
C ARG A 327 -14.66 -23.17 10.52
N TRP A 328 -14.95 -21.91 10.16
CA TRP A 328 -16.00 -21.10 10.76
C TRP A 328 -17.34 -21.17 10.01
N LYS A 329 -17.47 -22.04 9.00
CA LYS A 329 -18.66 -22.17 8.15
C LYS A 329 -19.16 -20.82 7.60
N LYS A 330 -18.23 -20.02 7.08
CA LYS A 330 -18.48 -18.70 6.47
C LYS A 330 -18.08 -18.71 4.99
N PRO A 331 -18.98 -19.04 4.07
CA PRO A 331 -18.68 -19.18 2.64
C PRO A 331 -17.98 -17.96 2.04
N ASN A 332 -18.35 -16.75 2.49
CA ASN A 332 -17.77 -15.49 2.02
C ASN A 332 -16.27 -15.32 2.33
N TYR A 333 -15.68 -16.18 3.14
CA TYR A 333 -14.26 -16.17 3.49
C TYR A 333 -13.61 -17.56 3.28
N ALA A 334 -14.31 -18.49 2.67
CA ALA A 334 -13.84 -19.86 2.46
C ALA A 334 -12.90 -19.97 1.25
N TRP A 335 -11.85 -19.15 1.24
CA TRP A 335 -10.78 -19.19 0.25
C TRP A 335 -10.12 -20.57 0.21
N THR A 336 -9.53 -20.92 -0.94
CA THR A 336 -8.93 -22.23 -1.20
C THR A 336 -7.43 -22.10 -1.48
N PRO A 337 -6.59 -21.84 -0.44
CA PRO A 337 -5.16 -21.75 -0.63
C PRO A 337 -4.58 -23.09 -1.11
N PRO A 338 -3.65 -23.09 -2.08
CA PRO A 338 -2.97 -24.30 -2.54
C PRO A 338 -2.12 -24.96 -1.44
N ALA A 339 -1.78 -26.22 -1.64
CA ALA A 339 -0.89 -26.95 -0.73
C ALA A 339 0.49 -26.26 -0.66
N GLY A 340 1.10 -26.23 0.51
CA GLY A 340 2.39 -25.61 0.77
C GLY A 340 2.37 -24.10 0.99
N THR A 341 1.22 -23.44 0.92
CA THR A 341 1.06 -22.02 1.28
C THR A 341 0.92 -21.83 2.79
N ILE A 342 1.23 -20.63 3.29
CA ILE A 342 1.15 -20.27 4.70
C ILE A 342 -0.04 -19.37 4.95
N ALA A 343 -1.13 -19.93 5.51
CA ALA A 343 -2.34 -19.17 5.81
C ALA A 343 -2.28 -18.49 7.19
N ARG A 344 -2.62 -17.19 7.24
CA ARG A 344 -2.74 -16.40 8.47
C ARG A 344 -4.06 -15.63 8.46
N HIS A 345 -4.75 -15.60 9.59
CA HIS A 345 -6.11 -15.05 9.68
C HIS A 345 -6.24 -13.93 10.72
N ALA A 346 -7.08 -12.94 10.42
CA ALA A 346 -7.47 -11.85 11.33
C ALA A 346 -8.81 -12.19 12.05
N THR A 347 -8.93 -13.42 12.59
CA THR A 347 -10.18 -14.01 13.05
C THR A 347 -10.95 -13.17 14.05
N TRP A 348 -10.29 -12.75 15.14
CA TRP A 348 -10.96 -11.98 16.21
C TRP A 348 -11.52 -10.64 15.71
N GLN A 349 -10.79 -9.96 14.88
CA GLN A 349 -11.25 -8.70 14.29
C GLN A 349 -12.46 -8.93 13.38
N THR A 350 -12.43 -9.99 12.58
CA THR A 350 -13.54 -10.34 11.67
C THR A 350 -14.79 -10.72 12.43
N LEU A 351 -14.67 -11.46 13.53
CA LEU A 351 -15.81 -11.78 14.41
C LEU A 351 -16.38 -10.51 15.05
N ARG A 352 -15.54 -9.63 15.56
CA ARG A 352 -15.96 -8.32 16.11
C ARG A 352 -16.68 -7.47 15.06
N ARG A 353 -16.11 -7.36 13.84
CA ARG A 353 -16.73 -6.69 12.69
C ARG A 353 -18.12 -7.26 12.39
N SER A 354 -18.24 -8.59 12.30
CA SER A 354 -19.52 -9.25 12.03
C SER A 354 -20.57 -8.97 13.09
N TRP A 355 -20.18 -8.96 14.37
CA TRP A 355 -21.07 -8.65 15.47
C TRP A 355 -21.55 -7.20 15.45
N GLN A 356 -20.66 -6.26 15.18
CA GLN A 356 -21.00 -4.83 15.05
C GLN A 356 -21.92 -4.56 13.85
N GLN A 357 -21.65 -5.20 12.68
CA GLN A 357 -22.47 -5.04 11.48
C GLN A 357 -23.93 -5.44 11.66
N ARG A 358 -24.22 -6.43 12.51
CA ARG A 358 -25.60 -6.90 12.77
C ARG A 358 -26.45 -5.87 13.49
N ARG A 359 -25.83 -4.87 14.13
CA ARG A 359 -26.50 -3.81 14.88
C ARG A 359 -26.76 -2.56 14.05
N LEU A 360 -26.28 -2.55 12.81
CA LEU A 360 -26.42 -1.42 11.90
C LEU A 360 -27.60 -1.61 10.94
N PRO A 361 -28.19 -0.49 10.46
CA PRO A 361 -29.17 -0.56 9.39
C PRO A 361 -28.66 -1.37 8.20
N GLY A 362 -29.56 -1.99 7.46
CA GLY A 362 -29.20 -2.82 6.30
C GLY A 362 -28.52 -2.03 5.16
N GLN A 363 -28.75 -0.72 5.09
CA GLN A 363 -28.28 0.19 4.05
C GLN A 363 -28.03 1.60 4.61
N GLY A 364 -27.49 2.50 3.79
CA GLY A 364 -27.32 3.92 4.08
C GLY A 364 -25.91 4.32 4.50
N ALA A 365 -25.69 5.63 4.62
CA ALA A 365 -24.39 6.25 4.87
C ALA A 365 -23.70 5.77 6.16
N VAL A 366 -24.46 5.54 7.24
CA VAL A 366 -23.93 5.03 8.51
C VAL A 366 -23.27 3.66 8.35
N ARG A 367 -23.94 2.75 7.64
CA ARG A 367 -23.39 1.43 7.35
C ARG A 367 -22.13 1.52 6.50
N GLN A 368 -22.12 2.41 5.52
CA GLN A 368 -20.96 2.61 4.65
C GLN A 368 -19.75 3.13 5.42
N LYS A 369 -19.90 4.19 6.23
CA LYS A 369 -18.82 4.73 7.07
C LYS A 369 -18.23 3.63 7.98
N PHE A 370 -19.09 2.82 8.56
CA PHE A 370 -18.65 1.67 9.36
C PHE A 370 -17.85 0.66 8.52
N LEU A 371 -18.30 0.33 7.31
CA LEU A 371 -17.62 -0.63 6.44
C LEU A 371 -16.22 -0.12 6.04
N LEU A 372 -16.08 1.16 5.68
CA LEU A 372 -14.78 1.78 5.37
C LEU A 372 -13.83 1.73 6.57
N SER A 373 -14.32 2.09 7.77
CA SER A 373 -13.55 1.99 9.01
C SER A 373 -13.12 0.54 9.31
N ALA A 374 -14.02 -0.42 9.13
CA ALA A 374 -13.72 -1.84 9.34
C ALA A 374 -12.73 -2.41 8.31
N GLN A 375 -12.76 -1.93 7.07
CA GLN A 375 -11.79 -2.27 6.03
C GLN A 375 -10.40 -1.73 6.38
N ARG A 376 -10.32 -0.48 6.86
CA ARG A 376 -9.07 0.10 7.38
C ARG A 376 -8.47 -0.77 8.49
N GLN A 377 -9.26 -1.11 9.51
CA GLN A 377 -8.80 -1.96 10.62
C GLN A 377 -8.35 -3.35 10.15
N LEU A 378 -9.04 -3.93 9.16
CA LEU A 378 -8.65 -5.22 8.57
C LEU A 378 -7.32 -5.08 7.83
N ALA A 379 -7.16 -4.07 7.00
CA ALA A 379 -5.92 -3.80 6.26
C ALA A 379 -4.72 -3.65 7.20
N GLU A 380 -4.85 -2.84 8.25
CA GLU A 380 -3.82 -2.68 9.28
C GLU A 380 -3.48 -3.98 10.01
N ASN A 381 -4.50 -4.80 10.29
CA ASN A 381 -4.32 -6.08 10.98
C ASN A 381 -3.61 -7.12 10.11
N LEU A 382 -3.94 -7.18 8.81
CA LEU A 382 -3.26 -8.06 7.85
C LEU A 382 -1.84 -7.57 7.58
N ALA A 383 -1.64 -6.25 7.45
CA ALA A 383 -0.32 -5.66 7.23
C ALA A 383 0.69 -5.98 8.36
N ARG A 384 0.24 -6.02 9.62
CA ARG A 384 1.10 -6.45 10.75
C ARG A 384 1.56 -7.90 10.67
N ARG A 385 0.89 -8.74 9.88
CA ARG A 385 1.24 -10.14 9.65
C ARG A 385 2.02 -10.37 8.37
N LEU A 386 2.21 -9.30 7.60
CA LEU A 386 2.89 -9.34 6.33
C LEU A 386 4.38 -9.60 6.55
N ASP A 387 4.89 -10.60 5.86
CA ASP A 387 6.31 -10.94 5.90
C ASP A 387 7.14 -9.83 5.20
N PRO A 388 8.20 -9.32 5.82
CA PRO A 388 9.13 -8.41 5.17
C PRO A 388 9.70 -8.93 3.84
N GLN A 389 9.87 -10.24 3.71
CA GLN A 389 10.41 -10.90 2.51
C GLN A 389 9.42 -10.98 1.34
N ALA A 390 8.13 -10.71 1.56
CA ALA A 390 7.15 -10.66 0.49
C ALA A 390 7.41 -9.45 -0.43
N ARG A 391 7.89 -9.69 -1.65
CA ARG A 391 8.19 -8.65 -2.66
C ARG A 391 7.03 -8.35 -3.58
N HIS A 392 6.16 -9.32 -3.80
CA HIS A 392 4.96 -9.17 -4.61
C HIS A 392 3.72 -9.36 -3.76
N LEU A 393 2.72 -8.50 -3.94
CA LEU A 393 1.46 -8.60 -3.22
C LEU A 393 0.30 -8.76 -4.22
N VAL A 394 -0.68 -9.57 -3.84
CA VAL A 394 -2.00 -9.56 -4.48
C VAL A 394 -3.01 -9.04 -3.46
N VAL A 395 -3.70 -7.96 -3.80
CA VAL A 395 -4.48 -7.19 -2.83
C VAL A 395 -5.93 -7.10 -3.27
N SER A 396 -6.88 -7.45 -2.40
CA SER A 396 -8.30 -7.12 -2.61
C SER A 396 -8.51 -5.61 -2.61
N GLN A 397 -9.26 -5.10 -3.58
CA GLN A 397 -9.50 -3.66 -3.78
C GLN A 397 -9.97 -2.94 -2.49
N THR A 398 -10.78 -3.59 -1.68
CA THR A 398 -11.30 -3.01 -0.42
C THR A 398 -10.21 -2.67 0.60
N LEU A 399 -9.06 -3.32 0.54
CA LEU A 399 -7.91 -3.09 1.43
C LEU A 399 -6.91 -2.08 0.84
N LEU A 400 -6.93 -1.92 -0.49
CA LEU A 400 -5.93 -1.22 -1.27
C LEU A 400 -5.67 0.23 -0.81
N PRO A 401 -6.68 1.13 -0.70
CA PRO A 401 -6.43 2.53 -0.34
C PRO A 401 -5.85 2.66 1.07
N HIS A 402 -6.25 1.80 1.99
CA HIS A 402 -5.75 1.81 3.37
C HIS A 402 -4.30 1.34 3.47
N LEU A 403 -3.93 0.31 2.71
CA LEU A 403 -2.54 -0.16 2.62
C LEU A 403 -1.63 0.86 1.94
N TRP A 404 -2.17 1.59 0.94
CA TRP A 404 -1.45 2.67 0.26
C TRP A 404 -1.19 3.84 1.20
N GLN A 405 -2.22 4.39 1.84
CA GLN A 405 -2.10 5.50 2.80
C GLN A 405 -1.15 5.17 3.96
N ALA A 406 -1.18 3.93 4.42
CA ALA A 406 -0.28 3.47 5.47
C ALA A 406 1.14 3.12 4.96
N GLY A 407 1.45 3.27 3.67
CA GLY A 407 2.77 3.02 3.08
C GLY A 407 3.19 1.55 3.05
N HIS A 408 2.28 0.59 3.27
CA HIS A 408 2.61 -0.84 3.30
C HIS A 408 2.95 -1.43 1.92
N LEU A 409 2.57 -0.76 0.84
CA LEU A 409 2.85 -1.19 -0.52
C LEU A 409 4.24 -0.75 -1.02
N GLY A 410 4.85 0.23 -0.37
CA GLY A 410 6.17 0.73 -0.75
C GLY A 410 7.27 -0.33 -0.71
N GLY A 411 8.18 -0.34 -1.69
CA GLY A 411 9.23 -1.34 -1.86
C GLY A 411 8.73 -2.70 -2.33
N ARG A 412 7.51 -2.77 -2.89
CA ARG A 412 6.86 -3.99 -3.40
C ARG A 412 6.19 -3.72 -4.73
N THR A 413 6.11 -4.75 -5.57
CA THR A 413 5.16 -4.79 -6.70
C THR A 413 3.85 -5.36 -6.22
N PHE A 414 2.73 -5.01 -6.87
CA PHE A 414 1.44 -5.57 -6.49
C PHE A 414 0.43 -5.59 -7.62
N ASP A 415 -0.47 -6.57 -7.55
CA ASP A 415 -1.65 -6.72 -8.39
C ASP A 415 -2.92 -6.52 -7.53
N VAL A 416 -4.01 -6.14 -8.18
CA VAL A 416 -5.26 -5.82 -7.48
C VAL A 416 -6.42 -6.65 -8.00
N LEU A 417 -7.15 -7.31 -7.09
CA LEU A 417 -8.42 -7.96 -7.36
C LEU A 417 -9.53 -6.92 -7.25
N VAL A 418 -10.05 -6.49 -8.39
CA VAL A 418 -11.02 -5.40 -8.47
C VAL A 418 -12.42 -5.95 -8.66
N ASN A 419 -13.22 -5.83 -7.61
CA ASN A 419 -14.57 -6.36 -7.52
C ASN A 419 -15.68 -5.29 -7.53
N ARG A 420 -15.32 -4.02 -7.57
CA ARG A 420 -16.26 -2.90 -7.66
C ARG A 420 -15.69 -1.78 -8.51
N TRP A 421 -16.54 -0.88 -8.95
CA TRP A 421 -16.07 0.35 -9.59
C TRP A 421 -15.09 1.08 -8.66
N PRO A 422 -13.96 1.57 -9.18
CA PRO A 422 -13.06 2.47 -8.42
C PRO A 422 -13.86 3.64 -7.83
N LEU A 423 -13.49 4.07 -6.63
CA LEU A 423 -14.26 5.07 -5.86
C LEU A 423 -14.51 6.35 -6.67
N GLU A 424 -13.53 6.84 -7.39
CA GLU A 424 -13.66 8.01 -8.27
C GLU A 424 -14.76 7.80 -9.32
N LYS A 425 -14.71 6.68 -10.05
CA LYS A 425 -15.70 6.34 -11.08
C LYS A 425 -17.08 6.06 -10.50
N LEU A 426 -17.12 5.43 -9.31
CA LEU A 426 -18.36 5.17 -8.59
C LEU A 426 -19.04 6.48 -8.19
N GLN A 427 -18.31 7.42 -7.61
CA GLN A 427 -18.87 8.71 -7.21
C GLN A 427 -19.31 9.55 -8.40
N ALA A 428 -18.52 9.61 -9.47
CA ALA A 428 -18.91 10.31 -10.70
C ALA A 428 -20.21 9.75 -11.31
N ARG A 429 -20.43 8.42 -11.25
CA ARG A 429 -21.69 7.81 -11.69
C ARG A 429 -22.86 8.16 -10.79
N LEU A 430 -22.65 8.22 -9.48
CA LEU A 430 -23.69 8.66 -8.53
C LEU A 430 -24.03 10.15 -8.74
N ASP A 431 -23.05 11.00 -9.02
CA ASP A 431 -23.26 12.41 -9.30
C ASP A 431 -24.08 12.61 -10.59
N ALA A 432 -23.75 11.85 -11.64
CA ALA A 432 -24.51 11.87 -12.88
C ALA A 432 -25.97 11.38 -12.68
N ALA A 433 -26.17 10.37 -11.84
CA ALA A 433 -27.52 9.90 -11.48
C ALA A 433 -28.27 10.94 -10.64
N ALA A 434 -27.63 11.54 -9.64
CA ALA A 434 -28.21 12.55 -8.77
C ALA A 434 -28.61 13.83 -9.53
N SER A 435 -27.82 14.24 -10.53
CA SER A 435 -28.15 15.37 -11.40
C SER A 435 -29.43 15.15 -12.21
N ARG A 436 -29.75 13.88 -12.52
CA ARG A 436 -31.01 13.52 -13.25
C ARG A 436 -32.18 13.30 -12.29
N HIS A 437 -31.89 12.83 -11.09
CA HIS A 437 -32.89 12.45 -10.09
C HIS A 437 -32.61 13.11 -8.74
N PRO A 438 -32.68 14.45 -8.65
CA PRO A 438 -32.33 15.18 -7.42
C PRO A 438 -33.23 14.86 -6.22
N GLN A 439 -34.42 14.29 -6.47
CA GLN A 439 -35.34 13.82 -5.45
C GLN A 439 -34.95 12.46 -4.79
N SER A 440 -33.95 11.78 -5.33
CA SER A 440 -33.54 10.44 -4.84
C SER A 440 -32.55 10.56 -3.69
N ASP A 441 -33.01 10.32 -2.47
CA ASP A 441 -32.19 10.40 -1.26
C ASP A 441 -31.03 9.40 -1.25
N THR A 442 -31.21 8.23 -1.87
CA THR A 442 -30.21 7.15 -1.85
C THR A 442 -29.01 7.38 -2.77
N LEU A 443 -29.09 8.35 -3.67
CA LEU A 443 -27.98 8.73 -4.55
C LEU A 443 -26.90 9.55 -3.82
N ALA A 444 -27.23 10.13 -2.65
CA ALA A 444 -26.29 10.79 -1.75
C ALA A 444 -25.49 9.79 -0.89
N ASP A 445 -25.93 8.53 -0.80
CA ASP A 445 -25.20 7.46 -0.12
C ASP A 445 -23.87 7.14 -0.84
N PHE A 446 -23.01 6.32 -0.22
CA PHE A 446 -21.77 5.82 -0.81
C PHE A 446 -20.73 6.90 -1.18
N ARG A 447 -20.59 7.88 -0.31
CA ARG A 447 -19.51 8.88 -0.37
C ARG A 447 -18.34 8.45 0.49
N ALA A 448 -17.16 8.44 -0.10
CA ALA A 448 -15.89 8.23 0.59
C ALA A 448 -15.17 9.58 0.75
N ASP A 449 -14.30 9.67 1.75
CA ASP A 449 -13.48 10.86 1.94
C ASP A 449 -12.57 11.08 0.71
N PRO A 450 -12.35 12.34 0.27
CA PRO A 450 -11.52 12.64 -0.91
C PRO A 450 -10.12 12.04 -0.85
N GLU A 451 -9.50 12.02 0.33
CA GLU A 451 -8.20 11.40 0.55
C GLU A 451 -8.21 9.88 0.28
N LEU A 452 -9.30 9.19 0.65
CA LEU A 452 -9.44 7.76 0.38
C LEU A 452 -9.64 7.49 -1.11
N VAL A 453 -10.39 8.35 -1.79
CA VAL A 453 -10.57 8.29 -3.26
C VAL A 453 -9.24 8.49 -3.96
N LEU A 454 -8.48 9.52 -3.58
CA LEU A 454 -7.16 9.81 -4.12
C LEU A 454 -6.18 8.64 -3.89
N ALA A 455 -6.18 8.08 -2.68
CA ALA A 455 -5.34 6.94 -2.34
C ALA A 455 -5.66 5.70 -3.19
N GLU A 456 -6.95 5.38 -3.42
CA GLU A 456 -7.33 4.28 -4.31
C GLU A 456 -6.88 4.56 -5.75
N THR A 457 -7.10 5.77 -6.26
CA THR A 457 -6.72 6.18 -7.62
C THR A 457 -5.20 6.05 -7.83
N GLN A 458 -4.40 6.58 -6.90
CA GLN A 458 -2.94 6.48 -6.94
C GLN A 458 -2.45 5.03 -6.86
N ALA A 459 -3.03 4.23 -5.96
CA ALA A 459 -2.66 2.83 -5.80
C ALA A 459 -3.02 2.00 -7.05
N LEU A 460 -4.20 2.21 -7.65
CA LEU A 460 -4.59 1.56 -8.90
C LEU A 460 -3.70 1.97 -10.08
N ALA A 461 -3.22 3.23 -10.10
CA ALA A 461 -2.26 3.70 -11.09
C ALA A 461 -0.91 2.99 -10.96
N ALA A 462 -0.46 2.72 -9.73
CA ALA A 462 0.82 2.06 -9.42
C ALA A 462 0.75 0.52 -9.50
N ALA A 463 -0.42 -0.09 -9.57
CA ALA A 463 -0.62 -1.54 -9.66
C ALA A 463 -0.05 -2.10 -10.97
N GLY A 464 0.55 -3.28 -10.92
CA GLY A 464 1.03 -4.00 -12.09
C GLY A 464 -0.13 -4.51 -12.95
N ARG A 465 -1.00 -5.31 -12.36
CA ARG A 465 -2.16 -5.92 -13.03
C ARG A 465 -3.44 -5.63 -12.25
N ILE A 466 -4.53 -5.50 -12.99
CA ILE A 466 -5.88 -5.32 -12.47
C ILE A 466 -6.70 -6.55 -12.88
N VAL A 467 -7.04 -7.37 -11.91
CA VAL A 467 -7.76 -8.63 -12.14
C VAL A 467 -9.24 -8.43 -11.82
N THR A 468 -10.14 -8.67 -12.76
CA THR A 468 -11.58 -8.43 -12.57
C THR A 468 -12.41 -9.28 -13.54
N PRO A 469 -13.57 -9.82 -13.13
CA PRO A 469 -14.52 -10.42 -14.05
C PRO A 469 -15.42 -9.36 -14.73
N HIS A 470 -15.38 -8.11 -14.28
CA HIS A 470 -16.27 -7.05 -14.71
C HIS A 470 -15.75 -6.36 -15.98
N ARG A 471 -16.35 -6.69 -17.14
CA ARG A 471 -15.90 -6.23 -18.46
C ARG A 471 -15.73 -4.70 -18.58
N ALA A 472 -16.71 -3.95 -18.06
CA ALA A 472 -16.65 -2.48 -18.14
C ALA A 472 -15.57 -1.88 -17.23
N ILE A 473 -15.25 -2.50 -16.09
CA ILE A 473 -14.11 -2.10 -15.25
C ILE A 473 -12.81 -2.43 -15.97
N ALA A 474 -12.67 -3.64 -16.52
CA ALA A 474 -11.46 -4.04 -17.26
C ALA A 474 -11.14 -3.05 -18.39
N ALA A 475 -12.15 -2.60 -19.15
CA ALA A 475 -11.99 -1.63 -20.23
C ALA A 475 -11.37 -0.29 -19.77
N THR A 476 -11.52 0.10 -18.50
CA THR A 476 -10.92 1.34 -17.97
C THR A 476 -9.42 1.25 -17.71
N PHE A 477 -8.87 0.04 -17.65
CA PHE A 477 -7.45 -0.20 -17.34
C PHE A 477 -6.63 -0.69 -18.55
N GLY A 478 -7.28 -0.93 -19.69
CA GLY A 478 -6.61 -1.32 -20.93
C GLY A 478 -5.76 -2.58 -20.79
N SER A 479 -4.53 -2.54 -21.27
CA SER A 479 -3.61 -3.69 -21.27
C SER A 479 -3.19 -4.20 -19.88
N ARG A 480 -3.39 -3.41 -18.84
CA ARG A 480 -3.13 -3.84 -17.45
C ARG A 480 -4.25 -4.70 -16.86
N ALA A 481 -5.42 -4.75 -17.51
CA ALA A 481 -6.55 -5.54 -17.05
C ALA A 481 -6.42 -7.01 -17.46
N ILE A 482 -6.62 -7.90 -16.50
CA ILE A 482 -6.88 -9.31 -16.72
C ILE A 482 -8.37 -9.52 -16.52
N LEU A 483 -9.09 -9.74 -17.62
CA LEU A 483 -10.52 -10.04 -17.58
C LEU A 483 -10.70 -11.53 -17.30
N LEU A 484 -11.35 -11.83 -16.19
CA LEU A 484 -11.76 -13.19 -15.83
C LEU A 484 -13.15 -13.48 -16.39
N ASP A 485 -13.40 -14.76 -16.66
CA ASP A 485 -14.75 -15.20 -16.96
C ASP A 485 -15.61 -15.20 -15.68
N TRP A 486 -16.88 -14.79 -15.82
CA TRP A 486 -17.84 -14.92 -14.75
C TRP A 486 -18.22 -16.40 -14.54
N GLU A 487 -18.23 -16.84 -13.31
CA GLU A 487 -18.75 -18.16 -12.94
C GLU A 487 -20.26 -18.20 -13.20
N MET A 488 -20.63 -18.93 -14.25
CA MET A 488 -22.02 -19.12 -14.63
C MET A 488 -22.69 -20.16 -13.71
N PRO A 489 -23.84 -19.85 -13.09
CA PRO A 489 -24.52 -20.83 -12.26
C PRO A 489 -25.02 -22.02 -13.09
N VAL A 490 -24.81 -23.23 -12.58
CA VAL A 490 -25.38 -24.44 -13.19
C VAL A 490 -26.89 -24.46 -12.89
N THR A 491 -27.71 -24.34 -13.92
CA THR A 491 -29.18 -24.35 -13.82
C THR A 491 -29.78 -25.08 -15.00
N ALA A 492 -30.93 -25.75 -14.79
CA ALA A 492 -31.73 -26.25 -15.89
C ALA A 492 -32.32 -25.06 -16.68
N LYS A 493 -32.29 -25.14 -18.01
CA LYS A 493 -32.96 -24.13 -18.85
C LYS A 493 -34.45 -24.12 -18.57
N ARG A 494 -35.07 -22.94 -18.62
CA ARG A 494 -36.53 -22.83 -18.48
C ARG A 494 -37.25 -23.58 -19.60
N THR A 495 -38.29 -24.29 -19.23
CA THR A 495 -39.13 -25.04 -20.17
C THR A 495 -40.48 -24.36 -20.42
N THR A 496 -40.85 -23.38 -19.58
CA THR A 496 -42.16 -22.69 -19.64
C THR A 496 -42.03 -21.30 -20.29
N SER A 497 -42.95 -20.97 -21.16
CA SER A 497 -43.09 -19.61 -21.68
C SER A 497 -43.66 -18.67 -20.61
N PRO A 498 -43.36 -17.39 -20.65
CA PRO A 498 -43.93 -16.40 -19.73
C PRO A 498 -45.46 -16.35 -19.87
N ASN A 499 -46.18 -16.34 -18.75
CA ASN A 499 -47.60 -16.09 -18.75
C ASN A 499 -47.87 -14.59 -18.54
N GLY A 500 -48.11 -13.86 -19.62
CA GLY A 500 -48.20 -12.40 -19.61
C GLY A 500 -46.83 -11.69 -19.63
N ILE A 501 -46.88 -10.36 -19.66
CA ILE A 501 -45.67 -9.52 -19.68
C ILE A 501 -45.22 -9.25 -18.26
N ARG A 502 -44.09 -9.84 -17.88
CA ARG A 502 -43.49 -9.72 -16.53
C ARG A 502 -42.02 -9.36 -16.60
N TRP A 503 -41.68 -8.26 -15.98
CA TRP A 503 -40.31 -7.76 -15.90
C TRP A 503 -39.73 -8.06 -14.54
N PHE A 504 -38.56 -8.69 -14.50
CA PHE A 504 -37.90 -9.02 -13.23
C PHE A 504 -36.81 -8.00 -12.91
N PHE A 505 -36.94 -7.31 -11.78
CA PHE A 505 -35.94 -6.38 -11.29
C PHE A 505 -35.17 -7.04 -10.13
N PRO A 506 -33.88 -7.38 -10.31
CA PRO A 506 -33.12 -8.24 -9.39
C PRO A 506 -32.58 -7.50 -8.16
N ALA A 507 -32.99 -6.27 -7.93
CA ALA A 507 -32.44 -5.39 -6.91
C ALA A 507 -33.54 -4.72 -6.07
N SER A 508 -33.13 -4.00 -5.04
CA SER A 508 -33.98 -3.03 -4.34
C SER A 508 -34.30 -1.84 -5.26
N ALA A 509 -35.49 -1.29 -5.13
CA ALA A 509 -35.97 -0.15 -5.94
C ALA A 509 -35.29 1.15 -5.50
N LEU A 510 -34.02 1.32 -5.89
CA LEU A 510 -33.14 2.43 -5.51
C LEU A 510 -32.59 3.13 -6.75
N GLY A 511 -32.39 4.45 -6.67
CA GLY A 511 -31.91 5.28 -7.75
C GLY A 511 -30.63 4.75 -8.40
N ARG A 512 -29.63 4.34 -7.61
CA ARG A 512 -28.39 3.75 -8.13
C ARG A 512 -28.57 2.45 -8.93
N LYS A 513 -29.70 1.77 -8.78
CA LYS A 513 -30.06 0.56 -9.53
C LYS A 513 -30.91 0.85 -10.78
N GLY A 514 -31.20 2.14 -11.06
CA GLY A 514 -31.90 2.56 -12.25
C GLY A 514 -33.41 2.42 -12.16
N ILE A 515 -33.99 2.53 -10.94
CA ILE A 515 -35.44 2.35 -10.76
C ILE A 515 -36.23 3.48 -11.40
N HIS A 516 -35.70 4.70 -11.45
CA HIS A 516 -36.36 5.85 -12.08
C HIS A 516 -36.47 5.66 -13.58
N GLU A 517 -35.41 5.20 -14.23
CA GLU A 517 -35.36 4.89 -15.67
C GLU A 517 -36.31 3.73 -16.00
N LEU A 518 -36.29 2.67 -15.16
CA LEU A 518 -37.19 1.52 -15.36
C LEU A 518 -38.65 1.93 -15.21
N ALA A 519 -38.96 2.75 -14.21
CA ALA A 519 -40.32 3.26 -14.01
C ALA A 519 -40.80 4.11 -15.19
N ALA A 520 -39.95 4.95 -15.77
CA ALA A 520 -40.26 5.71 -16.96
C ALA A 520 -40.56 4.79 -18.15
N ALA A 521 -39.72 3.81 -18.42
CA ALA A 521 -39.91 2.86 -19.53
C ALA A 521 -41.17 1.98 -19.34
N LEU A 522 -41.53 1.61 -18.10
CA LEU A 522 -42.71 0.81 -17.80
C LEU A 522 -44.03 1.55 -18.06
N ARG A 523 -44.06 2.88 -17.88
CA ARG A 523 -45.26 3.69 -18.23
C ARG A 523 -45.61 3.60 -19.72
N GLU A 524 -44.59 3.42 -20.57
CA GLU A 524 -44.74 3.32 -22.03
C GLU A 524 -44.90 1.88 -22.53
N THR A 525 -44.27 0.89 -21.85
CA THR A 525 -44.26 -0.50 -22.31
C THR A 525 -45.32 -1.36 -21.62
N GLY A 526 -45.75 -0.97 -20.42
CA GLY A 526 -46.67 -1.73 -19.58
C GLY A 526 -46.05 -3.03 -19.04
N GLY A 527 -46.90 -3.87 -18.48
CA GLY A 527 -46.53 -5.14 -17.86
C GLY A 527 -46.44 -5.05 -16.35
N GLU A 528 -46.28 -6.21 -15.69
CA GLU A 528 -46.12 -6.34 -14.25
C GLU A 528 -44.62 -6.33 -13.89
N LEU A 529 -44.21 -5.48 -12.93
CA LEU A 529 -42.85 -5.46 -12.42
C LEU A 529 -42.69 -6.35 -11.17
N LEU A 530 -41.75 -7.28 -11.20
CA LEU A 530 -41.40 -8.16 -10.10
C LEU A 530 -40.11 -7.66 -9.43
N VAL A 531 -40.20 -7.14 -8.20
CA VAL A 531 -39.08 -6.51 -7.47
C VAL A 531 -38.57 -7.44 -6.39
N LEU A 532 -37.34 -7.90 -6.50
CA LEU A 532 -36.77 -8.86 -5.54
C LEU A 532 -36.31 -8.18 -4.23
N GLY A 533 -35.76 -6.99 -4.30
CA GLY A 533 -35.23 -6.27 -3.14
C GLY A 533 -36.31 -5.59 -2.30
N ARG A 534 -36.04 -5.45 -1.00
CA ARG A 534 -37.01 -4.89 -0.03
C ARG A 534 -36.89 -3.38 0.16
N ALA A 535 -35.68 -2.82 -0.03
CA ALA A 535 -35.46 -1.38 0.19
C ALA A 535 -35.97 -0.57 -0.99
N ARG A 536 -36.40 0.67 -0.73
CA ARG A 536 -36.98 1.62 -1.68
C ARG A 536 -36.46 3.02 -1.46
N GLU A 537 -36.67 3.87 -2.45
CA GLU A 537 -36.51 5.33 -2.30
C GLU A 537 -37.48 5.83 -1.22
N GLY A 538 -37.03 6.77 -0.41
CA GLY A 538 -37.85 7.38 0.64
C GLY A 538 -38.79 8.45 0.12
N ALA A 539 -38.27 9.37 -0.68
CA ALA A 539 -39.05 10.47 -1.25
C ALA A 539 -39.46 10.16 -2.71
N GLY A 540 -40.74 10.40 -3.04
CA GLY A 540 -41.27 10.25 -4.40
C GLY A 540 -41.14 8.81 -4.94
N ASP A 541 -41.98 7.90 -4.44
CA ASP A 541 -41.97 6.49 -4.90
C ASP A 541 -41.98 6.40 -6.45
N PRO A 542 -40.90 6.00 -7.10
CA PRO A 542 -40.81 5.92 -8.55
C PRO A 542 -41.79 4.88 -9.13
N LEU A 543 -42.27 3.93 -8.30
CA LEU A 543 -43.22 2.88 -8.67
C LEU A 543 -44.69 3.29 -8.47
N ALA A 544 -44.97 4.54 -8.08
CA ALA A 544 -46.34 5.03 -8.03
C ALA A 544 -47.02 4.90 -9.42
N ASN A 545 -48.23 4.34 -9.44
CA ASN A 545 -49.02 4.06 -10.65
C ASN A 545 -48.40 3.03 -11.62
N ILE A 546 -47.47 2.18 -11.12
CA ILE A 546 -46.95 1.05 -11.88
C ILE A 546 -47.47 -0.25 -11.22
N SER A 547 -47.90 -1.21 -12.06
CA SER A 547 -48.26 -2.55 -11.59
C SER A 547 -47.00 -3.29 -11.16
N TRP A 548 -46.85 -3.54 -9.87
CA TRP A 548 -45.69 -4.27 -9.36
C TRP A 548 -46.03 -5.13 -8.12
N ARG A 549 -45.21 -6.15 -7.87
CA ARG A 549 -45.25 -6.95 -6.64
C ARG A 549 -43.87 -7.39 -6.17
N PRO A 550 -43.72 -7.77 -4.87
CA PRO A 550 -42.52 -8.43 -4.40
C PRO A 550 -42.28 -9.75 -5.17
N ALA A 551 -41.03 -10.02 -5.47
CA ALA A 551 -40.60 -11.22 -6.18
C ALA A 551 -39.75 -12.14 -5.28
N THR A 552 -39.70 -13.39 -5.65
CA THR A 552 -38.76 -14.40 -5.19
C THR A 552 -37.83 -14.83 -6.33
N ILE A 553 -36.74 -15.51 -6.03
CA ILE A 553 -35.84 -16.04 -7.07
C ILE A 553 -36.54 -17.04 -7.99
N ALA A 554 -37.58 -17.77 -7.49
CA ALA A 554 -38.36 -18.71 -8.27
C ALA A 554 -39.15 -18.03 -9.40
N ASP A 555 -39.60 -16.79 -9.20
CA ASP A 555 -40.34 -16.04 -10.20
C ASP A 555 -39.51 -15.73 -11.48
N LEU A 556 -38.18 -15.80 -11.38
CA LEU A 556 -37.27 -15.46 -12.48
C LEU A 556 -37.51 -16.32 -13.73
N ALA A 557 -37.79 -17.61 -13.58
CA ALA A 557 -38.02 -18.52 -14.71
C ALA A 557 -39.28 -18.17 -15.52
N GLY A 558 -40.29 -17.57 -14.86
CA GLY A 558 -41.58 -17.17 -15.49
C GLY A 558 -41.63 -15.75 -16.04
N CYS A 559 -40.51 -15.04 -16.07
CA CYS A 559 -40.47 -13.65 -16.54
C CYS A 559 -40.20 -13.54 -18.04
N THR A 560 -40.67 -12.42 -18.64
CA THR A 560 -40.35 -12.02 -20.01
C THR A 560 -38.87 -11.73 -20.14
N ALA A 561 -38.35 -10.88 -19.29
CA ALA A 561 -36.91 -10.57 -19.18
C ALA A 561 -36.53 -10.09 -17.77
N LEU A 562 -35.26 -10.23 -17.43
CA LEU A 562 -34.64 -9.54 -16.30
C LEU A 562 -34.17 -8.17 -16.79
N VAL A 563 -34.51 -7.09 -16.06
CA VAL A 563 -34.16 -5.70 -16.41
C VAL A 563 -33.39 -5.07 -15.26
N ILE A 564 -32.17 -4.58 -15.54
CA ILE A 564 -31.33 -3.89 -14.56
C ILE A 564 -30.58 -2.71 -15.22
N PRO A 565 -31.22 -1.52 -15.37
CA PRO A 565 -30.59 -0.34 -15.95
C PRO A 565 -29.71 0.42 -14.95
N ALA A 566 -28.95 -0.30 -14.14
CA ALA A 566 -28.21 0.23 -13.02
C ALA A 566 -27.14 1.25 -13.42
N TRP A 567 -27.01 2.33 -12.66
CA TRP A 567 -25.86 3.21 -12.67
C TRP A 567 -24.62 2.54 -12.10
N ILE A 568 -24.85 1.71 -11.08
CA ILE A 568 -23.81 0.97 -10.37
C ILE A 568 -24.30 -0.46 -10.07
N GLU A 569 -23.61 -1.42 -10.64
CA GLU A 569 -23.72 -2.83 -10.30
C GLU A 569 -22.32 -3.45 -10.25
N HIS A 570 -22.01 -4.18 -9.20
CA HIS A 570 -20.69 -4.79 -9.00
C HIS A 570 -20.72 -6.30 -9.15
N GLU A 571 -21.85 -6.91 -8.78
CA GLU A 571 -21.99 -8.34 -8.66
C GLU A 571 -23.32 -8.82 -9.26
N PRO A 572 -23.44 -8.86 -10.59
CA PRO A 572 -24.70 -9.11 -11.30
C PRO A 572 -25.09 -10.59 -11.30
N ARG A 573 -25.01 -11.31 -10.15
CA ARG A 573 -25.22 -12.75 -10.03
C ARG A 573 -26.59 -13.22 -10.53
N LEU A 574 -27.63 -12.43 -10.31
CA LEU A 574 -28.97 -12.77 -10.78
C LEU A 574 -29.14 -12.58 -12.29
N ALA A 575 -28.46 -11.61 -12.88
CA ALA A 575 -28.42 -11.48 -14.34
C ALA A 575 -27.68 -12.67 -14.98
N LEU A 576 -26.55 -13.11 -14.41
CA LEU A 576 -25.86 -14.33 -14.83
C LEU A 576 -26.74 -15.57 -14.70
N ARG A 577 -27.50 -15.67 -13.61
CA ARG A 577 -28.48 -16.75 -13.43
C ARG A 577 -29.62 -16.71 -14.44
N ALA A 578 -30.12 -15.52 -14.79
CA ALA A 578 -31.12 -15.35 -15.83
C ALA A 578 -30.61 -15.84 -17.18
N LEU A 579 -29.41 -15.44 -17.58
CA LEU A 579 -28.76 -15.91 -18.80
C LEU A 579 -28.60 -17.44 -18.82
N ALA A 580 -28.16 -18.04 -17.73
CA ALA A 580 -28.01 -19.49 -17.59
C ALA A 580 -29.35 -20.23 -17.69
N LEU A 581 -30.44 -19.65 -17.16
CA LEU A 581 -31.81 -20.17 -17.29
C LEU A 581 -32.40 -20.00 -18.71
N GLY A 582 -31.77 -19.23 -19.59
CA GLY A 582 -32.33 -18.87 -20.90
C GLY A 582 -33.35 -17.74 -20.82
N VAL A 583 -33.32 -16.90 -19.79
CA VAL A 583 -34.16 -15.69 -19.66
C VAL A 583 -33.41 -14.52 -20.27
N PRO A 584 -34.00 -13.73 -21.17
CA PRO A 584 -33.42 -12.53 -21.72
C PRO A 584 -33.05 -11.53 -20.61
N VAL A 585 -31.93 -10.83 -20.79
CA VAL A 585 -31.43 -9.82 -19.84
C VAL A 585 -31.28 -8.48 -20.59
N ILE A 586 -31.87 -7.44 -20.04
CA ILE A 586 -31.66 -6.06 -20.45
C ILE A 586 -30.88 -5.39 -19.30
N ALA A 587 -29.63 -5.03 -19.54
CA ALA A 587 -28.75 -4.49 -18.49
C ALA A 587 -27.96 -3.30 -19.00
N SER A 588 -27.65 -2.38 -18.07
CA SER A 588 -26.69 -1.33 -18.41
C SER A 588 -25.27 -1.90 -18.51
N ARG A 589 -24.44 -1.26 -19.36
CA ARG A 589 -23.00 -1.59 -19.45
C ARG A 589 -22.28 -1.48 -18.10
N ALA A 590 -22.85 -0.71 -17.16
CA ALA A 590 -22.33 -0.59 -15.81
C ALA A 590 -22.36 -1.91 -15.00
N CYS A 591 -23.10 -2.92 -15.46
CA CYS A 591 -23.15 -4.25 -14.86
C CYS A 591 -21.95 -5.15 -15.24
N GLY A 592 -21.20 -4.81 -16.31
CA GLY A 592 -20.00 -5.54 -16.74
C GLY A 592 -20.20 -7.01 -17.06
N LEU A 593 -21.37 -7.37 -17.55
CA LEU A 593 -21.72 -8.74 -17.91
C LEU A 593 -20.88 -9.27 -19.09
N PRO A 594 -20.76 -10.60 -19.24
CA PRO A 594 -20.12 -11.20 -20.40
C PRO A 594 -20.96 -10.99 -21.67
N VAL A 595 -20.33 -11.09 -22.83
CA VAL A 595 -21.05 -11.10 -24.11
C VAL A 595 -21.94 -12.36 -24.16
N HIS A 596 -23.23 -12.19 -24.40
CA HIS A 596 -24.17 -13.31 -24.42
C HIS A 596 -25.33 -13.04 -25.42
N PRO A 597 -25.80 -14.02 -26.19
CA PRO A 597 -26.88 -13.84 -27.15
C PRO A 597 -28.20 -13.30 -26.58
N LEU A 598 -28.49 -13.62 -25.30
CA LEU A 598 -29.69 -13.16 -24.61
C LEU A 598 -29.47 -11.86 -23.82
N LEU A 599 -28.34 -11.18 -23.97
CA LEU A 599 -28.06 -9.92 -23.30
C LEU A 599 -28.24 -8.76 -24.25
N THR A 600 -29.11 -7.81 -23.89
CA THR A 600 -29.21 -6.49 -24.52
C THR A 600 -28.55 -5.46 -23.60
N GLU A 601 -27.47 -4.85 -24.07
CA GLU A 601 -26.77 -3.81 -23.31
C GLU A 601 -27.30 -2.42 -23.67
N ILE A 602 -27.51 -1.60 -22.64
CA ILE A 602 -27.91 -0.19 -22.76
C ILE A 602 -26.92 0.70 -21.98
N ASN A 603 -26.97 2.01 -22.17
CA ASN A 603 -26.25 2.93 -21.30
C ASN A 603 -27.10 3.24 -20.06
N ALA A 604 -26.43 3.44 -18.92
CA ALA A 604 -27.10 3.88 -17.69
C ALA A 604 -27.73 5.27 -17.91
N GLY A 605 -28.99 5.45 -17.47
CA GLY A 605 -29.74 6.69 -17.64
C GLY A 605 -30.39 6.88 -19.04
N ASP A 606 -30.23 5.94 -19.95
CA ASP A 606 -30.81 5.99 -21.28
C ASP A 606 -32.18 5.28 -21.32
N VAL A 607 -33.23 6.04 -21.01
CA VAL A 607 -34.62 5.55 -20.97
C VAL A 607 -35.10 5.11 -22.36
N VAL A 608 -34.74 5.84 -23.43
CA VAL A 608 -35.18 5.54 -24.80
C VAL A 608 -34.64 4.18 -25.26
N SER A 609 -33.35 3.95 -25.07
CA SER A 609 -32.75 2.64 -25.37
C SER A 609 -33.32 1.51 -24.50
N LEU A 610 -33.63 1.79 -23.24
CA LEU A 610 -34.26 0.82 -22.32
C LEU A 610 -35.64 0.45 -22.83
N GLU A 611 -36.48 1.44 -23.17
CA GLU A 611 -37.81 1.24 -23.71
C GLU A 611 -37.78 0.44 -25.02
N SER A 612 -36.92 0.84 -25.97
CA SER A 612 -36.72 0.11 -27.22
C SER A 612 -36.31 -1.35 -27.00
N ALA A 613 -35.40 -1.61 -26.03
CA ALA A 613 -34.98 -2.95 -25.67
C ALA A 613 -36.16 -3.76 -25.08
N MET A 614 -36.98 -3.17 -24.22
CA MET A 614 -38.16 -3.81 -23.64
C MET A 614 -39.20 -4.14 -24.70
N ARG A 615 -39.48 -3.23 -25.62
CA ARG A 615 -40.45 -3.43 -26.74
C ARG A 615 -40.11 -4.64 -27.61
N LYS A 616 -38.83 -4.98 -27.80
CA LYS A 616 -38.42 -6.18 -28.55
C LYS A 616 -38.88 -7.50 -27.96
N HIS A 617 -39.25 -7.51 -26.69
CA HIS A 617 -39.73 -8.69 -25.98
C HIS A 617 -41.23 -8.72 -25.75
N LEU A 618 -41.96 -7.72 -26.29
CA LEU A 618 -43.40 -7.71 -26.28
C LEU A 618 -43.95 -8.61 -27.41
N PRO A 619 -45.14 -9.19 -27.23
CA PRO A 619 -45.82 -9.91 -28.33
C PRO A 619 -46.10 -9.00 -29.52
N ALA A 620 -46.00 -9.52 -30.73
CA ALA A 620 -46.07 -8.78 -31.98
C ALA A 620 -47.42 -8.03 -32.25
N ASN A 621 -48.42 -8.19 -31.39
CA ASN A 621 -49.78 -7.63 -31.56
C ASN A 621 -50.13 -6.54 -30.52
N ARG A 622 -49.20 -5.73 -30.11
CA ARG A 622 -49.47 -4.50 -29.33
C ARG A 622 -48.79 -3.29 -29.94
#